data_bd6cce02d71f87ff87fdbcd3d19d179b
#
_entry.id   bd6cce02d71f87ff87fdbcd3d19d179b
#
_cell.length_a   1.000
_cell.length_b   1.000
_cell.length_c   1.000
_cell.angle_alpha   90.00
_cell.angle_beta   90.00
_cell.angle_gamma   90.00
#
_symmetry.space_group_name_H-M   'P 1'
#
loop_
_entity.id
_entity.type
_entity.pdbx_description
1 polymer ?
#
loop_
_entity_poly.entity_id
_entity_poly.type
_entity_poly.pdbx_seq_one_letter_code
_entity_poly.pdbx_strand_id
1 'polypeptide(L)'
;MDSYAIYPSLKDKVVFVTGGATGIGESIVTHFCRQGSKVAFVDINAPAGEKLRAGLAAEVGNAPEFLRCSVIDTDALQATIRDVQERLGVIRVLVNNAANDDRHSIESVTAQYWDERMAVNLRHQFFAAQAVIPGMQQAGGGSIINFGSLSWKVGMGGMPAYVTAKAAIGGLTRGLARDVGKFNIRVNTVVPGWVMTDRQIRLWLDAEGERTMDRMQSLAGRIVPDDLARMVLFLAADDSRMCSAQEFVVDAGWA
;
A
#
# COMPACT_ATOMS: atom_id res chain seq x y z
N MET A 1 -6.40 -12.60 22.60
CA MET A 1 -5.75 -11.38 22.10
C MET A 1 -4.54 -11.81 21.32
N ASP A 2 -4.56 -11.62 20.01
CA ASP A 2 -3.41 -11.93 19.19
C ASP A 2 -2.26 -11.02 19.59
N SER A 3 -1.16 -11.62 20.02
CA SER A 3 0.02 -10.92 20.54
C SER A 3 0.88 -10.42 19.38
N TYR A 4 0.47 -9.29 18.74
CA TYR A 4 1.28 -8.65 17.71
C TYR A 4 2.19 -7.56 18.31
N ALA A 5 3.23 -7.18 17.55
CA ALA A 5 4.14 -6.12 17.94
C ALA A 5 3.39 -4.78 18.11
N ILE A 6 3.71 -4.09 19.19
CA ILE A 6 3.29 -2.71 19.41
C ILE A 6 4.50 -1.82 19.14
N TYR A 7 4.32 -0.80 18.32
CA TYR A 7 5.34 0.18 17.97
C TYR A 7 5.00 1.53 18.61
N PRO A 8 5.55 1.88 19.76
CA PRO A 8 5.24 3.15 20.45
C PRO A 8 5.47 4.37 19.57
N SER A 9 6.40 4.28 18.63
CA SER A 9 6.70 5.34 17.68
C SER A 9 5.59 5.63 16.66
N LEU A 10 4.58 4.75 16.53
CA LEU A 10 3.43 4.94 15.63
C LEU A 10 2.27 5.70 16.28
N LYS A 11 2.24 5.76 17.61
CA LYS A 11 1.21 6.49 18.33
C LYS A 11 1.19 7.97 17.92
N ASP A 12 0.01 8.49 17.65
CA ASP A 12 -0.24 9.88 17.22
C ASP A 12 0.39 10.30 15.88
N LYS A 13 1.14 9.42 15.18
CA LYS A 13 1.63 9.69 13.81
C LYS A 13 0.48 9.80 12.84
N VAL A 14 0.52 10.78 11.96
CA VAL A 14 -0.42 10.91 10.85
C VAL A 14 0.01 9.97 9.73
N VAL A 15 -0.91 9.11 9.32
CA VAL A 15 -0.72 8.07 8.30
C VAL A 15 -1.73 8.29 7.18
N PHE A 16 -1.26 8.25 5.94
CA PHE A 16 -2.11 8.32 4.75
C PHE A 16 -2.00 7.05 3.92
N VAL A 17 -3.15 6.42 3.61
CA VAL A 17 -3.21 5.14 2.88
C VAL A 17 -4.04 5.30 1.62
N THR A 18 -3.51 4.91 0.45
CA THR A 18 -4.29 4.82 -0.78
C THR A 18 -4.89 3.42 -0.97
N GLY A 19 -6.15 3.33 -1.43
CA GLY A 19 -6.84 2.04 -1.59
C GLY A 19 -7.11 1.36 -0.25
N GLY A 20 -7.58 2.14 0.75
CA GLY A 20 -7.70 1.70 2.14
C GLY A 20 -9.00 1.00 2.50
N ALA A 21 -9.99 0.92 1.61
CA ALA A 21 -11.33 0.48 1.98
C ALA A 21 -11.54 -1.04 2.02
N THR A 22 -10.67 -1.83 1.36
CA THR A 22 -10.83 -3.29 1.24
C THR A 22 -9.48 -4.01 1.23
N GLY A 23 -9.51 -5.31 1.57
CA GLY A 23 -8.39 -6.22 1.41
C GLY A 23 -7.12 -5.79 2.17
N ILE A 24 -5.98 -5.71 1.49
CA ILE A 24 -4.70 -5.35 2.12
C ILE A 24 -4.78 -3.94 2.73
N GLY A 25 -5.39 -2.98 2.01
CA GLY A 25 -5.51 -1.60 2.49
C GLY A 25 -6.38 -1.48 3.74
N GLU A 26 -7.50 -2.18 3.80
CA GLU A 26 -8.37 -2.27 4.99
C GLU A 26 -7.61 -2.79 6.21
N SER A 27 -6.83 -3.88 6.03
CA SER A 27 -6.01 -4.43 7.10
C SER A 27 -4.93 -3.43 7.55
N ILE A 28 -4.28 -2.71 6.63
CA ILE A 28 -3.29 -1.68 6.95
C ILE A 28 -3.92 -0.56 7.78
N VAL A 29 -5.07 0.00 7.33
CA VAL A 29 -5.81 1.04 8.06
C VAL A 29 -6.17 0.56 9.47
N THR A 30 -6.71 -0.66 9.59
CA THR A 30 -7.09 -1.28 10.87
C THR A 30 -5.90 -1.38 11.83
N HIS A 31 -4.77 -1.89 11.33
CA HIS A 31 -3.57 -2.06 12.15
C HIS A 31 -2.98 -0.73 12.62
N PHE A 32 -2.94 0.30 11.78
CA PHE A 32 -2.50 1.63 12.22
C PHE A 32 -3.43 2.26 13.26
N CYS A 33 -4.76 2.12 13.09
CA CYS A 33 -5.72 2.58 14.10
C CYS A 33 -5.48 1.89 15.46
N ARG A 34 -5.24 0.58 15.47
CA ARG A 34 -4.91 -0.19 16.67
C ARG A 34 -3.57 0.19 17.31
N GLN A 35 -2.62 0.76 16.53
CA GLN A 35 -1.37 1.35 17.05
C GLN A 35 -1.57 2.77 17.62
N GLY A 36 -2.78 3.32 17.56
CA GLY A 36 -3.07 4.68 18.02
C GLY A 36 -2.62 5.78 17.04
N SER A 37 -2.40 5.44 15.77
CA SER A 37 -2.08 6.43 14.73
C SER A 37 -3.33 7.23 14.33
N LYS A 38 -3.13 8.46 13.85
CA LYS A 38 -4.16 9.27 13.19
C LYS A 38 -4.17 8.88 11.71
N VAL A 39 -5.18 8.12 11.29
CA VAL A 39 -5.22 7.54 9.94
C VAL A 39 -6.20 8.28 9.05
N ALA A 40 -5.74 8.69 7.87
CA ALA A 40 -6.59 9.07 6.75
C ALA A 40 -6.39 8.08 5.59
N PHE A 41 -7.45 7.72 4.90
CA PHE A 41 -7.35 6.83 3.74
C PHE A 41 -8.29 7.24 2.62
N VAL A 42 -7.87 6.96 1.40
CA VAL A 42 -8.66 7.20 0.19
C VAL A 42 -9.02 5.90 -0.51
N ASP A 43 -10.21 5.88 -1.09
CA ASP A 43 -10.69 4.81 -1.95
C ASP A 43 -11.80 5.32 -2.87
N ILE A 44 -12.06 4.62 -3.98
CA ILE A 44 -13.21 4.87 -4.85
C ILE A 44 -14.48 4.20 -4.33
N ASN A 45 -14.35 3.15 -3.50
CA ASN A 45 -15.44 2.38 -2.93
C ASN A 45 -15.99 3.06 -1.65
N ALA A 46 -16.87 4.05 -1.85
CA ALA A 46 -17.42 4.82 -0.74
C ALA A 46 -18.18 3.96 0.30
N PRO A 47 -19.06 3.01 -0.09
CA PRO A 47 -19.73 2.16 0.90
C PRO A 47 -18.78 1.36 1.79
N ALA A 48 -17.72 0.77 1.21
CA ALA A 48 -16.74 0.02 1.99
C ALA A 48 -15.91 0.95 2.90
N GLY A 49 -15.49 2.12 2.40
CA GLY A 49 -14.74 3.09 3.18
C GLY A 49 -15.51 3.60 4.41
N GLU A 50 -16.77 3.95 4.24
CA GLU A 50 -17.63 4.37 5.36
C GLU A 50 -17.91 3.25 6.37
N LYS A 51 -18.11 2.02 5.87
CA LYS A 51 -18.27 0.85 6.73
C LYS A 51 -17.04 0.61 7.61
N LEU A 52 -15.84 0.66 7.01
CA LEU A 52 -14.59 0.50 7.73
C LEU A 52 -14.38 1.61 8.76
N ARG A 53 -14.61 2.88 8.38
CA ARG A 53 -14.52 4.03 9.28
C ARG A 53 -15.43 3.87 10.51
N ALA A 54 -16.70 3.53 10.28
CA ALA A 54 -17.66 3.35 11.35
C ALA A 54 -17.33 2.16 12.26
N GLY A 55 -16.87 1.04 11.70
CA GLY A 55 -16.44 -0.14 12.45
C GLY A 55 -15.27 0.16 13.38
N LEU A 56 -14.24 0.83 12.88
CA LEU A 56 -13.05 1.18 13.67
C LEU A 56 -13.35 2.25 14.72
N ALA A 57 -14.25 3.20 14.46
CA ALA A 57 -14.72 4.15 15.46
C ALA A 57 -15.31 3.44 16.69
N ALA A 58 -16.09 2.39 16.46
CA ALA A 58 -16.69 1.59 17.53
C ALA A 58 -15.68 0.68 18.26
N GLU A 59 -14.68 0.15 17.53
CA GLU A 59 -13.71 -0.81 18.07
C GLU A 59 -12.61 -0.14 18.89
N VAL A 60 -11.97 0.90 18.35
CA VAL A 60 -10.75 1.48 18.94
C VAL A 60 -10.94 2.89 19.48
N GLY A 61 -12.13 3.49 19.32
CA GLY A 61 -12.44 4.83 19.82
C GLY A 61 -11.72 5.96 19.05
N ASN A 62 -10.95 5.63 18.00
CA ASN A 62 -10.22 6.57 17.14
C ASN A 62 -10.59 6.26 15.68
N ALA A 63 -11.60 6.97 15.16
CA ALA A 63 -12.07 6.75 13.80
C ALA A 63 -11.03 7.25 12.77
N PRO A 64 -10.66 6.45 11.78
CA PRO A 64 -9.90 6.98 10.66
C PRO A 64 -10.76 7.94 9.83
N GLU A 65 -10.12 8.84 9.11
CA GLU A 65 -10.79 9.68 8.13
C GLU A 65 -10.85 8.96 6.78
N PHE A 66 -12.05 8.79 6.25
CA PHE A 66 -12.28 8.29 4.91
C PHE A 66 -12.59 9.44 3.95
N LEU A 67 -11.88 9.50 2.81
CA LEU A 67 -12.13 10.46 1.75
C LEU A 67 -12.28 9.70 0.43
N ARG A 68 -13.43 9.92 -0.25
CA ARG A 68 -13.63 9.33 -1.58
C ARG A 68 -12.74 10.05 -2.58
N CYS A 69 -11.71 9.36 -3.10
CA CYS A 69 -10.79 9.92 -4.09
C CYS A 69 -10.29 8.83 -5.04
N SER A 70 -10.23 9.13 -6.34
CA SER A 70 -9.59 8.28 -7.33
C SER A 70 -8.10 8.65 -7.43
N VAL A 71 -7.22 7.67 -7.26
CA VAL A 71 -5.76 7.89 -7.39
C VAL A 71 -5.32 8.18 -8.84
N ILE A 72 -6.20 7.95 -9.83
CA ILE A 72 -5.95 8.31 -11.23
C ILE A 72 -5.99 9.83 -11.43
N ASP A 73 -6.85 10.51 -10.68
CA ASP A 73 -6.93 11.97 -10.64
C ASP A 73 -5.84 12.52 -9.73
N THR A 74 -4.73 12.90 -10.33
CA THR A 74 -3.54 13.38 -9.63
C THR A 74 -3.81 14.67 -8.83
N ASP A 75 -4.58 15.60 -9.42
CA ASP A 75 -4.87 16.89 -8.79
C ASP A 75 -5.79 16.71 -7.57
N ALA A 76 -6.82 15.88 -7.72
CA ALA A 76 -7.72 15.52 -6.61
C ALA A 76 -6.96 14.80 -5.49
N LEU A 77 -6.07 13.85 -5.82
CA LEU A 77 -5.25 13.13 -4.84
C LEU A 77 -4.35 14.09 -4.06
N GLN A 78 -3.64 14.98 -4.75
CA GLN A 78 -2.75 15.95 -4.11
C GLN A 78 -3.53 16.98 -3.27
N ALA A 79 -4.70 17.44 -3.74
CA ALA A 79 -5.58 18.30 -2.97
C ALA A 79 -6.07 17.62 -1.68
N THR A 80 -6.49 16.35 -1.79
CA THR A 80 -6.89 15.54 -0.64
C THR A 80 -5.76 15.35 0.38
N ILE A 81 -4.52 15.12 -0.08
CA ILE A 81 -3.35 15.01 0.79
C ILE A 81 -3.08 16.33 1.53
N ARG A 82 -3.18 17.48 0.84
CA ARG A 82 -3.03 18.80 1.49
C ARG A 82 -4.09 19.05 2.54
N ASP A 83 -5.36 18.80 2.21
CA ASP A 83 -6.49 18.93 3.15
C ASP A 83 -6.30 18.07 4.42
N VAL A 84 -5.86 16.82 4.26
CA VAL A 84 -5.54 15.94 5.40
C VAL A 84 -4.40 16.53 6.24
N GLN A 85 -3.35 17.06 5.63
CA GLN A 85 -2.23 17.69 6.36
C GLN A 85 -2.67 18.95 7.13
N GLU A 86 -3.59 19.73 6.58
CA GLU A 86 -4.14 20.90 7.26
C GLU A 86 -4.97 20.53 8.50
N ARG A 87 -5.73 19.42 8.43
CA ARG A 87 -6.62 18.99 9.53
C ARG A 87 -5.95 18.11 10.57
N LEU A 88 -5.12 17.16 10.16
CA LEU A 88 -4.51 16.17 11.06
C LEU A 88 -3.05 16.49 11.41
N GLY A 89 -2.42 17.39 10.67
CA GLY A 89 -0.98 17.68 10.76
C GLY A 89 -0.16 16.91 9.73
N VAL A 90 1.16 17.05 9.81
CA VAL A 90 2.10 16.49 8.82
C VAL A 90 1.95 14.99 8.69
N ILE A 91 1.71 14.50 7.47
CA ILE A 91 1.73 13.06 7.17
C ILE A 91 3.15 12.55 7.33
N ARG A 92 3.36 11.68 8.33
CA ARG A 92 4.67 11.06 8.63
C ARG A 92 4.83 9.69 7.99
N VAL A 93 3.73 9.05 7.60
CA VAL A 93 3.72 7.77 6.91
C VAL A 93 2.79 7.84 5.71
N LEU A 94 3.32 7.54 4.52
CA LEU A 94 2.55 7.37 3.30
C LEU A 94 2.59 5.89 2.89
N VAL A 95 1.42 5.29 2.68
CA VAL A 95 1.30 3.93 2.15
C VAL A 95 0.61 3.97 0.79
N ASN A 96 1.36 3.75 -0.26
CA ASN A 96 0.89 3.68 -1.65
C ASN A 96 0.46 2.24 -1.97
N ASN A 97 -0.77 1.87 -1.55
CA ASN A 97 -1.31 0.52 -1.70
C ASN A 97 -2.30 0.39 -2.88
N ALA A 98 -3.00 1.44 -3.27
CA ALA A 98 -3.99 1.38 -4.35
C ALA A 98 -3.43 0.71 -5.62
N ALA A 99 -4.19 -0.23 -6.18
CA ALA A 99 -3.80 -0.95 -7.39
C ALA A 99 -5.02 -1.59 -8.08
N ASN A 100 -4.85 -1.95 -9.36
CA ASN A 100 -5.80 -2.75 -10.11
C ASN A 100 -5.04 -3.80 -10.94
N ASP A 101 -5.29 -5.07 -10.66
CA ASP A 101 -4.66 -6.25 -11.25
C ASP A 101 -5.55 -6.96 -12.29
N ASP A 102 -6.49 -6.26 -12.92
CA ASP A 102 -7.35 -6.84 -13.93
C ASP A 102 -6.54 -7.53 -15.03
N ARG A 103 -6.94 -8.76 -15.34
CA ARG A 103 -6.31 -9.58 -16.38
C ARG A 103 -6.67 -9.05 -17.76
N HIS A 104 -5.71 -9.11 -18.70
CA HIS A 104 -5.89 -8.66 -20.07
C HIS A 104 -4.94 -9.37 -21.02
N SER A 105 -5.37 -9.60 -22.25
CA SER A 105 -4.51 -10.12 -23.31
C SER A 105 -3.70 -8.99 -23.97
N ILE A 106 -2.62 -9.32 -24.64
CA ILE A 106 -1.79 -8.34 -25.37
C ILE A 106 -2.62 -7.63 -26.44
N GLU A 107 -3.46 -8.38 -27.15
CA GLU A 107 -4.27 -7.88 -28.26
C GLU A 107 -5.38 -6.92 -27.83
N SER A 108 -5.84 -7.03 -26.57
CA SER A 108 -6.90 -6.17 -26.02
C SER A 108 -6.40 -4.82 -25.50
N VAL A 109 -5.08 -4.63 -25.35
CA VAL A 109 -4.51 -3.41 -24.75
C VAL A 109 -4.50 -2.29 -25.79
N THR A 110 -5.28 -1.23 -25.51
CA THR A 110 -5.18 0.05 -26.20
C THR A 110 -4.22 1.01 -25.49
N ALA A 111 -3.79 2.07 -26.17
CA ALA A 111 -2.97 3.12 -25.53
C ALA A 111 -3.69 3.72 -24.30
N GLN A 112 -5.00 4.00 -24.42
CA GLN A 112 -5.79 4.51 -23.31
C GLN A 112 -5.81 3.52 -22.12
N TYR A 113 -6.05 2.23 -22.38
CA TYR A 113 -6.02 1.21 -21.32
C TYR A 113 -4.65 1.15 -20.65
N TRP A 114 -3.58 1.19 -21.44
CA TRP A 114 -2.20 1.22 -20.93
C TRP A 114 -1.98 2.41 -20.00
N ASP A 115 -2.34 3.63 -20.43
CA ASP A 115 -2.16 4.85 -19.65
C ASP A 115 -2.96 4.81 -18.33
N GLU A 116 -4.18 4.29 -18.36
CA GLU A 116 -4.99 4.08 -17.15
C GLU A 116 -4.35 3.07 -16.19
N ARG A 117 -3.78 1.96 -16.71
CA ARG A 117 -3.07 0.97 -15.87
C ARG A 117 -1.81 1.57 -15.27
N MET A 118 -1.05 2.37 -16.00
CA MET A 118 0.10 3.11 -15.46
C MET A 118 -0.35 4.13 -14.40
N ALA A 119 -1.44 4.83 -14.64
CA ALA A 119 -1.98 5.81 -13.71
C ALA A 119 -2.35 5.17 -12.36
N VAL A 120 -3.11 4.07 -12.37
CA VAL A 120 -3.61 3.43 -11.15
C VAL A 120 -2.54 2.57 -10.43
N ASN A 121 -1.52 2.06 -11.13
CA ASN A 121 -0.55 1.13 -10.54
C ASN A 121 0.83 1.73 -10.25
N LEU A 122 1.17 2.88 -10.86
CA LEU A 122 2.50 3.50 -10.75
C LEU A 122 2.45 5.01 -10.51
N ARG A 123 1.80 5.78 -11.44
CA ARG A 123 1.87 7.25 -11.45
C ARG A 123 1.46 7.86 -10.13
N HIS A 124 0.36 7.41 -9.53
CA HIS A 124 -0.14 7.97 -8.27
C HIS A 124 0.87 7.86 -7.13
N GLN A 125 1.72 6.80 -7.10
CA GLN A 125 2.71 6.60 -6.03
C GLN A 125 3.75 7.73 -6.02
N PHE A 126 4.18 8.18 -7.20
CA PHE A 126 5.07 9.34 -7.32
C PHE A 126 4.40 10.62 -6.85
N PHE A 127 3.19 10.92 -7.33
CA PHE A 127 2.53 12.19 -7.02
C PHE A 127 2.03 12.27 -5.58
N ALA A 128 1.65 11.17 -4.96
CA ALA A 128 1.37 11.12 -3.53
C ALA A 128 2.65 11.36 -2.71
N ALA A 129 3.78 10.75 -3.08
CA ALA A 129 5.08 11.00 -2.46
C ALA A 129 5.48 12.48 -2.59
N GLN A 130 5.35 13.06 -3.80
CA GLN A 130 5.64 14.47 -4.05
C GLN A 130 4.84 15.40 -3.11
N ALA A 131 3.57 15.09 -2.83
CA ALA A 131 2.71 15.91 -2.00
C ALA A 131 3.06 15.85 -0.50
N VAL A 132 3.60 14.73 0.00
CA VAL A 132 3.93 14.57 1.43
C VAL A 132 5.37 14.95 1.77
N ILE A 133 6.31 14.85 0.81
CA ILE A 133 7.75 15.08 1.04
C ILE A 133 8.04 16.44 1.68
N PRO A 134 7.48 17.59 1.24
CA PRO A 134 7.78 18.87 1.85
C PRO A 134 7.44 18.94 3.36
N GLY A 135 6.29 18.39 3.75
CA GLY A 135 5.89 18.28 5.15
C GLY A 135 6.81 17.35 5.95
N MET A 136 7.16 16.18 5.38
CA MET A 136 8.11 15.26 6.02
C MET A 136 9.50 15.89 6.22
N GLN A 137 9.99 16.69 5.26
CA GLN A 137 11.25 17.42 5.39
C GLN A 137 11.21 18.41 6.56
N GLN A 138 10.15 19.22 6.66
CA GLN A 138 9.97 20.17 7.74
C GLN A 138 9.87 19.49 9.11
N ALA A 139 9.25 18.32 9.17
CA ALA A 139 9.08 17.52 10.39
C ALA A 139 10.31 16.65 10.72
N GLY A 140 11.41 16.73 9.96
CA GLY A 140 12.67 16.02 10.20
C GLY A 140 12.65 14.53 9.85
N GLY A 141 11.74 14.08 8.97
CA GLY A 141 11.72 12.71 8.45
C GLY A 141 10.34 12.14 8.22
N GLY A 142 10.30 10.92 7.68
CA GLY A 142 9.08 10.20 7.38
C GLY A 142 9.33 8.81 6.79
N SER A 143 8.26 8.06 6.51
CA SER A 143 8.33 6.77 5.84
C SER A 143 7.34 6.70 4.68
N ILE A 144 7.84 6.39 3.48
CA ILE A 144 7.05 6.14 2.28
C ILE A 144 7.15 4.66 1.95
N ILE A 145 6.01 3.99 1.85
CA ILE A 145 5.91 2.56 1.61
C ILE A 145 5.11 2.34 0.34
N ASN A 146 5.79 1.87 -0.70
CA ASN A 146 5.22 1.59 -2.00
C ASN A 146 4.85 0.10 -2.10
N PHE A 147 3.75 -0.24 -2.77
CA PHE A 147 3.37 -1.62 -3.01
C PHE A 147 3.76 -2.07 -4.41
N GLY A 148 4.76 -2.94 -4.48
CA GLY A 148 5.14 -3.72 -5.65
C GLY A 148 4.20 -4.90 -5.90
N SER A 149 4.72 -5.97 -6.48
CA SER A 149 4.04 -7.26 -6.66
C SER A 149 5.06 -8.35 -6.96
N LEU A 150 4.79 -9.57 -6.52
CA LEU A 150 5.55 -10.76 -6.91
C LEU A 150 5.44 -11.05 -8.42
N SER A 151 4.34 -10.67 -9.05
CA SER A 151 4.00 -11.03 -10.43
C SER A 151 5.10 -10.76 -11.46
N TRP A 152 5.84 -9.65 -11.32
CA TRP A 152 6.94 -9.35 -12.24
C TRP A 152 8.20 -10.20 -11.96
N LYS A 153 8.44 -10.56 -10.69
CA LYS A 153 9.60 -11.38 -10.29
C LYS A 153 9.48 -12.81 -10.81
N VAL A 154 8.26 -13.34 -10.84
CA VAL A 154 7.98 -14.72 -11.31
C VAL A 154 7.56 -14.78 -12.79
N GLY A 155 7.59 -13.66 -13.51
CA GLY A 155 7.25 -13.62 -14.94
C GLY A 155 5.79 -13.97 -15.23
N MET A 156 4.85 -13.52 -14.39
CA MET A 156 3.43 -13.84 -14.55
C MET A 156 2.85 -13.22 -15.83
N GLY A 157 2.22 -14.05 -16.67
CA GLY A 157 1.50 -13.62 -17.87
C GLY A 157 0.08 -13.10 -17.60
N GLY A 158 -0.63 -12.70 -18.69
CA GLY A 158 -2.05 -12.29 -18.65
C GLY A 158 -2.33 -10.91 -18.07
N MET A 159 -1.30 -10.08 -17.83
CA MET A 159 -1.44 -8.70 -17.34
C MET A 159 -0.18 -7.85 -17.55
N PRO A 160 0.34 -7.74 -18.80
CA PRO A 160 1.62 -7.08 -19.07
C PRO A 160 1.68 -5.64 -18.59
N ALA A 161 0.62 -4.83 -18.70
CA ALA A 161 0.61 -3.46 -18.22
C ALA A 161 0.76 -3.37 -16.69
N TYR A 162 0.09 -4.26 -15.94
CA TYR A 162 0.24 -4.33 -14.48
C TYR A 162 1.66 -4.74 -14.07
N VAL A 163 2.18 -5.81 -14.69
CA VAL A 163 3.54 -6.33 -14.42
C VAL A 163 4.59 -5.25 -14.67
N THR A 164 4.47 -4.52 -15.80
CA THR A 164 5.36 -3.39 -16.11
C THR A 164 5.30 -2.30 -15.03
N ALA A 165 4.10 -1.87 -14.65
CA ALA A 165 3.94 -0.85 -13.61
C ALA A 165 4.56 -1.29 -12.28
N LYS A 166 4.32 -2.55 -11.88
CA LYS A 166 4.82 -3.09 -10.60
C LYS A 166 6.34 -3.32 -10.61
N ALA A 167 6.94 -3.66 -11.73
CA ALA A 167 8.40 -3.72 -11.89
C ALA A 167 9.06 -2.33 -11.74
N ALA A 168 8.43 -1.28 -12.27
CA ALA A 168 8.94 0.09 -12.20
C ALA A 168 8.99 0.67 -10.77
N ILE A 169 8.20 0.13 -9.84
CA ILE A 169 8.13 0.62 -8.45
C ILE A 169 9.46 0.45 -7.71
N GLY A 170 10.21 -0.61 -8.00
CA GLY A 170 11.57 -0.77 -7.45
C GLY A 170 12.51 0.38 -7.84
N GLY A 171 12.48 0.79 -9.11
CA GLY A 171 13.23 1.95 -9.62
C GLY A 171 12.77 3.26 -8.98
N LEU A 172 11.45 3.50 -8.93
CA LEU A 172 10.86 4.66 -8.27
C LEU A 172 11.29 4.76 -6.80
N THR A 173 11.22 3.65 -6.06
CA THR A 173 11.59 3.58 -4.65
C THR A 173 13.05 3.94 -4.43
N ARG A 174 13.97 3.40 -5.23
CA ARG A 174 15.41 3.69 -5.12
C ARG A 174 15.74 5.13 -5.48
N GLY A 175 15.13 5.67 -6.54
CA GLY A 175 15.31 7.06 -6.94
C GLY A 175 14.85 8.02 -5.84
N LEU A 176 13.62 7.88 -5.38
CA LEU A 176 13.09 8.72 -4.29
C LEU A 176 13.93 8.59 -3.01
N ALA A 177 14.31 7.37 -2.61
CA ALA A 177 15.12 7.16 -1.42
C ALA A 177 16.46 7.93 -1.49
N ARG A 178 17.08 7.98 -2.67
CA ARG A 178 18.34 8.69 -2.89
C ARG A 178 18.16 10.21 -2.77
N ASP A 179 17.07 10.74 -3.32
CA ASP A 179 16.80 12.18 -3.34
C ASP A 179 16.43 12.72 -1.95
N VAL A 180 15.64 11.96 -1.17
CA VAL A 180 15.05 12.44 0.10
C VAL A 180 15.72 11.90 1.36
N GLY A 181 16.64 10.94 1.24
CA GLY A 181 17.30 10.29 2.38
C GLY A 181 18.05 11.25 3.31
N LYS A 182 18.63 12.31 2.76
CA LYS A 182 19.31 13.37 3.53
C LYS A 182 18.38 14.13 4.51
N PHE A 183 17.06 13.98 4.33
CA PHE A 183 16.05 14.55 5.23
C PHE A 183 15.45 13.51 6.18
N ASN A 184 16.10 12.35 6.36
CA ASN A 184 15.60 11.23 7.15
C ASN A 184 14.26 10.68 6.66
N ILE A 185 13.93 10.82 5.37
CA ILE A 185 12.76 10.22 4.75
C ILE A 185 13.20 8.88 4.15
N ARG A 186 12.60 7.80 4.65
CA ARG A 186 12.84 6.44 4.15
C ARG A 186 11.82 6.10 3.08
N VAL A 187 12.24 5.40 2.03
CA VAL A 187 11.35 4.93 0.98
C VAL A 187 11.63 3.46 0.74
N ASN A 188 10.62 2.61 0.92
CA ASN A 188 10.75 1.16 0.74
C ASN A 188 9.57 0.61 -0.08
N THR A 189 9.75 -0.59 -0.61
CA THR A 189 8.71 -1.33 -1.31
C THR A 189 8.33 -2.58 -0.52
N VAL A 190 7.04 -2.81 -0.30
CA VAL A 190 6.50 -4.12 0.08
C VAL A 190 6.09 -4.85 -1.19
N VAL A 191 6.53 -6.10 -1.32
CA VAL A 191 6.25 -6.97 -2.48
C VAL A 191 5.37 -8.13 -2.03
N PRO A 192 4.04 -8.02 -2.19
CA PRO A 192 3.12 -9.11 -1.84
C PRO A 192 3.26 -10.30 -2.76
N GLY A 193 3.16 -11.51 -2.19
CA GLY A 193 2.83 -12.74 -2.90
C GLY A 193 1.35 -12.80 -3.27
N TRP A 194 0.78 -14.01 -3.35
CA TRP A 194 -0.64 -14.18 -3.60
C TRP A 194 -1.42 -14.12 -2.28
N VAL A 195 -1.98 -12.94 -2.01
CA VAL A 195 -2.65 -12.62 -0.74
C VAL A 195 -4.14 -12.97 -0.84
N MET A 196 -4.67 -13.70 0.12
CA MET A 196 -6.06 -14.13 0.18
C MET A 196 -6.99 -12.97 0.59
N THR A 197 -7.18 -12.03 -0.31
CA THR A 197 -8.24 -11.02 -0.23
C THR A 197 -9.53 -11.57 -0.84
N ASP A 198 -10.69 -11.05 -0.42
CA ASP A 198 -11.99 -11.43 -1.00
C ASP A 198 -12.00 -11.31 -2.53
N ARG A 199 -11.34 -10.28 -3.09
CA ARG A 199 -11.20 -10.11 -4.53
C ARG A 199 -10.43 -11.24 -5.17
N GLN A 200 -9.28 -11.63 -4.61
CA GLN A 200 -8.43 -12.70 -5.15
C GLN A 200 -9.14 -14.05 -5.08
N ILE A 201 -9.78 -14.35 -3.95
CA ILE A 201 -10.54 -15.59 -3.75
C ILE A 201 -11.69 -15.68 -4.75
N ARG A 202 -12.47 -14.60 -4.91
CA ARG A 202 -13.65 -14.63 -5.77
C ARG A 202 -13.34 -14.67 -7.26
N LEU A 203 -12.28 -13.98 -7.71
CA LEU A 203 -12.02 -13.77 -9.13
C LEU A 203 -10.95 -14.70 -9.72
N TRP A 204 -10.00 -15.15 -8.90
CA TRP A 204 -8.77 -15.76 -9.43
C TRP A 204 -8.39 -17.09 -8.77
N LEU A 205 -8.94 -17.40 -7.58
CA LEU A 205 -8.60 -18.61 -6.88
C LEU A 205 -9.47 -19.77 -7.38
N ASP A 206 -8.80 -20.74 -7.98
CA ASP A 206 -9.39 -22.02 -8.39
C ASP A 206 -8.54 -23.18 -7.85
N ALA A 207 -8.93 -24.42 -8.17
CA ALA A 207 -8.21 -25.61 -7.72
C ALA A 207 -6.76 -25.69 -8.25
N GLU A 208 -6.45 -25.07 -9.40
CA GLU A 208 -5.07 -25.01 -9.90
C GLU A 208 -4.27 -23.94 -9.17
N GLY A 209 -4.87 -22.81 -8.85
CA GLY A 209 -4.28 -21.77 -8.01
C GLY A 209 -3.88 -22.30 -6.64
N GLU A 210 -4.77 -23.09 -5.99
CA GLU A 210 -4.47 -23.76 -4.73
C GLU A 210 -3.25 -24.69 -4.84
N ARG A 211 -3.23 -25.57 -5.83
CA ARG A 211 -2.09 -26.47 -6.09
C ARG A 211 -0.80 -25.69 -6.38
N THR A 212 -0.91 -24.58 -7.09
CA THR A 212 0.24 -23.73 -7.41
C THR A 212 0.82 -23.09 -6.15
N MET A 213 -0.02 -22.57 -5.26
CA MET A 213 0.45 -22.06 -3.97
C MET A 213 1.13 -23.14 -3.14
N ASP A 214 0.52 -24.32 -3.03
CA ASP A 214 1.09 -25.46 -2.28
C ASP A 214 2.46 -25.91 -2.83
N ARG A 215 2.66 -25.78 -4.13
CA ARG A 215 3.93 -26.15 -4.78
C ARG A 215 5.00 -25.07 -4.66
N MET A 216 4.60 -23.80 -4.73
CA MET A 216 5.54 -22.69 -4.88
C MET A 216 5.89 -22.01 -3.56
N GLN A 217 4.98 -21.99 -2.59
CA GLN A 217 5.27 -21.45 -1.26
C GLN A 217 6.11 -22.42 -0.43
N SER A 218 7.12 -21.90 0.24
CA SER A 218 7.96 -22.69 1.17
C SER A 218 7.30 -22.86 2.54
N LEU A 219 6.51 -21.87 2.98
CA LEU A 219 5.77 -21.92 4.23
C LEU A 219 4.38 -22.50 4.01
N ALA A 220 3.92 -23.32 4.96
CA ALA A 220 2.55 -23.81 4.97
C ALA A 220 1.55 -22.69 5.27
N GLY A 221 0.34 -22.81 4.71
CA GLY A 221 -0.74 -21.85 4.90
C GLY A 221 -0.91 -20.86 3.74
N ARG A 222 -1.72 -19.85 3.97
CA ARG A 222 -2.04 -18.81 2.97
C ARG A 222 -1.68 -17.44 3.53
N ILE A 223 -1.13 -16.61 2.66
CA ILE A 223 -0.82 -15.21 3.02
C ILE A 223 -2.14 -14.46 3.14
N VAL A 224 -2.35 -13.82 4.25
CA VAL A 224 -3.54 -12.99 4.52
C VAL A 224 -3.17 -11.50 4.58
N PRO A 225 -4.13 -10.57 4.42
CA PRO A 225 -3.88 -9.13 4.47
C PRO A 225 -3.08 -8.67 5.69
N ASP A 226 -3.28 -9.31 6.84
CA ASP A 226 -2.60 -8.99 8.10
C ASP A 226 -1.08 -9.22 8.05
N ASP A 227 -0.60 -10.19 7.26
CA ASP A 227 0.83 -10.43 7.10
C ASP A 227 1.53 -9.25 6.43
N LEU A 228 0.83 -8.63 5.45
CA LEU A 228 1.31 -7.42 4.78
C LEU A 228 1.23 -6.19 5.71
N ALA A 229 0.13 -6.05 6.45
CA ALA A 229 -0.07 -4.94 7.36
C ALA A 229 1.02 -4.90 8.45
N ARG A 230 1.42 -6.05 9.00
CA ARG A 230 2.51 -6.16 9.99
C ARG A 230 3.86 -5.70 9.43
N MET A 231 4.19 -6.07 8.20
CA MET A 231 5.40 -5.59 7.52
C MET A 231 5.33 -4.07 7.32
N VAL A 232 4.17 -3.54 6.93
CA VAL A 232 3.96 -2.09 6.77
C VAL A 232 4.14 -1.36 8.10
N LEU A 233 3.61 -1.87 9.21
CA LEU A 233 3.83 -1.28 10.54
C LEU A 233 5.32 -1.20 10.90
N PHE A 234 6.07 -2.30 10.70
CA PHE A 234 7.52 -2.30 10.93
C PHE A 234 8.23 -1.24 10.09
N LEU A 235 7.91 -1.15 8.80
CA LEU A 235 8.53 -0.16 7.90
C LEU A 235 8.12 1.28 8.22
N ALA A 236 6.98 1.49 8.84
CA ALA A 236 6.52 2.80 9.29
C ALA A 236 7.15 3.23 10.63
N ALA A 237 7.49 2.27 11.48
CA ALA A 237 8.04 2.48 12.81
C ALA A 237 9.52 2.90 12.79
N ASP A 238 9.98 3.48 13.91
CA ASP A 238 11.38 3.89 14.07
C ASP A 238 12.33 2.68 14.18
N ASP A 239 11.80 1.48 14.45
CA ASP A 239 12.55 0.22 14.47
C ASP A 239 13.21 -0.08 13.12
N SER A 240 12.64 0.41 12.02
CA SER A 240 13.20 0.30 10.67
C SER A 240 14.00 1.54 10.21
N ARG A 241 14.50 2.36 11.15
CA ARG A 241 15.18 3.65 10.88
C ARG A 241 16.32 3.58 9.85
N MET A 242 16.97 2.44 9.71
CA MET A 242 18.07 2.23 8.75
C MET A 242 17.64 1.41 7.51
N CYS A 243 16.35 1.12 7.35
CA CYS A 243 15.81 0.45 6.17
C CYS A 243 15.31 1.50 5.18
N SER A 244 16.00 1.64 4.04
CA SER A 244 15.57 2.52 2.93
C SER A 244 16.08 1.96 1.61
N ALA A 245 15.38 2.25 0.51
CA ALA A 245 15.68 1.78 -0.84
C ALA A 245 15.60 0.25 -1.02
N GLN A 246 14.87 -0.46 -0.14
CA GLN A 246 14.78 -1.91 -0.14
C GLN A 246 13.42 -2.42 -0.59
N GLU A 247 13.41 -3.65 -1.10
CA GLU A 247 12.21 -4.44 -1.34
C GLU A 247 12.06 -5.49 -0.24
N PHE A 248 10.91 -5.49 0.41
CA PHE A 248 10.54 -6.45 1.45
C PHE A 248 9.48 -7.40 0.90
N VAL A 249 9.91 -8.61 0.58
CA VAL A 249 9.04 -9.63 -0.02
C VAL A 249 8.27 -10.34 1.09
N VAL A 250 6.94 -10.44 0.92
CA VAL A 250 6.03 -11.17 1.83
C VAL A 250 5.23 -12.14 0.96
N ASP A 251 5.81 -13.29 0.65
CA ASP A 251 5.31 -14.24 -0.33
C ASP A 251 5.36 -15.71 0.13
N ALA A 252 5.62 -15.94 1.41
CA ALA A 252 5.80 -17.28 1.99
C ALA A 252 6.95 -18.10 1.35
N GLY A 253 7.95 -17.42 0.77
CA GLY A 253 9.10 -18.07 0.14
C GLY A 253 8.80 -18.60 -1.26
N TRP A 254 8.01 -17.86 -2.05
CA TRP A 254 7.69 -18.22 -3.44
C TRP A 254 8.80 -17.80 -4.42
N ALA A 255 9.46 -16.63 -4.28
CA ALA A 255 10.51 -16.11 -5.18
C ALA A 255 11.88 -16.02 -4.50
#